data_8b92ba0a7585ab63ddc0c5f1186c1410
#
_entry.id   8b92ba0a7585ab63ddc0c5f1186c1410
#
_cell.length_a   1.000
_cell.length_b   1.000
_cell.length_c   1.000
_cell.angle_alpha   90.00
_cell.angle_beta   90.00
_cell.angle_gamma   90.00
#
_symmetry.space_group_name_H-M   'P 1'
#
loop_
_entity.id
_entity.type
_entity.pdbx_description
1 polymer ?
#
loop_
_entity_poly.entity_id
_entity_poly.type
_entity_poly.pdbx_seq_one_letter_code
_entity_poly.pdbx_strand_id
1 'polypeptide(L)'
;LISAKNILHMLSKQNKSISFGVWFQYVDKPEKEWRAYFQKYKNSGINNYFIQGNPSQLKKIIIITKGMEINIHAWVWALNRPNDEVAMNNLDWYSVNREGQNSYDFRPYVDYYQWLSPFSPGAREHIKNNIKEFSKLHGLVSVHLDYVRYCDVILPIALQPKYYLVQKDEMPQYDFGYHKEARREYKKIYNVDPIKIEDPQRDSNWFKFRLDALTSLVNQLVEIAHKDGTKLSAAVFPFPEMSRRMVRQDWSSWNLDIVCPMNYHHFYNEDLE
;
A
#
# COMPACT_ATOMS: atom_id res chain seq x y z
N LEU A 1 -4.56 -18.02 -24.84
CA LEU A 1 -3.62 -18.13 -23.71
C LEU A 1 -2.18 -18.12 -24.23
N ILE A 2 -1.46 -17.03 -24.04
CA ILE A 2 -0.02 -16.98 -24.31
C ILE A 2 0.64 -17.85 -23.24
N SER A 3 1.30 -18.94 -23.63
CA SER A 3 1.96 -19.80 -22.65
C SER A 3 3.11 -19.07 -21.96
N ALA A 4 3.38 -19.40 -20.69
CA ALA A 4 4.53 -18.85 -19.95
C ALA A 4 5.85 -18.98 -20.75
N LYS A 5 5.99 -20.01 -21.57
CA LYS A 5 7.11 -20.24 -22.49
C LYS A 5 7.19 -19.18 -23.59
N ASN A 6 6.06 -18.71 -24.11
CA ASN A 6 6.02 -17.66 -25.12
C ASN A 6 6.34 -16.28 -24.52
N ILE A 7 5.87 -16.00 -23.32
CA ILE A 7 6.23 -14.78 -22.58
C ILE A 7 7.73 -14.75 -22.30
N LEU A 8 8.30 -15.85 -21.82
CA LEU A 8 9.75 -15.99 -21.60
C LEU A 8 10.55 -15.78 -22.91
N HIS A 9 10.06 -16.32 -24.03
CA HIS A 9 10.69 -16.16 -25.32
C HIS A 9 10.59 -14.72 -25.86
N MET A 10 9.46 -14.05 -25.67
CA MET A 10 9.31 -12.63 -26.05
C MET A 10 10.20 -11.71 -25.19
N LEU A 11 10.34 -11.97 -23.92
CA LEU A 11 11.18 -11.20 -23.00
C LEU A 11 12.68 -11.43 -23.25
N SER A 12 13.08 -12.66 -23.60
CA SER A 12 14.47 -12.96 -23.98
C SER A 12 14.93 -12.24 -25.24
N LYS A 13 14.02 -12.02 -26.20
CA LYS A 13 14.30 -11.23 -27.43
C LYS A 13 14.50 -9.73 -27.14
N GLN A 14 13.99 -9.22 -26.02
CA GLN A 14 14.12 -7.82 -25.64
C GLN A 14 15.27 -7.54 -24.66
N ASN A 15 16.14 -8.51 -24.38
CA ASN A 15 17.18 -8.42 -23.35
C ASN A 15 16.67 -8.01 -21.94
N LYS A 16 15.39 -8.27 -21.64
CA LYS A 16 14.78 -8.00 -20.34
C LYS A 16 14.86 -9.25 -19.48
N SER A 17 15.62 -9.19 -18.41
CA SER A 17 15.66 -10.28 -17.42
C SER A 17 14.37 -10.28 -16.57
N ILE A 18 13.73 -11.45 -16.44
CA ILE A 18 12.66 -11.66 -15.47
C ILE A 18 13.29 -11.84 -14.10
N SER A 19 12.76 -11.13 -13.12
CA SER A 19 13.18 -11.24 -11.74
C SER A 19 11.99 -11.64 -10.87
N PHE A 20 12.15 -12.65 -10.01
CA PHE A 20 11.11 -13.14 -9.12
C PHE A 20 11.30 -12.60 -7.72
N GLY A 21 10.18 -12.36 -7.03
CA GLY A 21 10.16 -11.88 -5.66
C GLY A 21 9.18 -12.64 -4.77
N VAL A 22 9.41 -12.57 -3.46
CA VAL A 22 8.57 -13.19 -2.43
C VAL A 22 8.37 -12.24 -1.26
N TRP A 23 7.15 -12.23 -0.67
CA TRP A 23 6.78 -11.46 0.50
C TRP A 23 6.66 -12.37 1.72
N PHE A 24 7.26 -11.99 2.84
CA PHE A 24 7.10 -12.70 4.12
C PHE A 24 7.37 -11.80 5.32
N GLN A 25 6.90 -12.22 6.48
CA GLN A 25 7.17 -11.56 7.75
C GLN A 25 8.49 -12.06 8.34
N TYR A 26 9.27 -11.14 8.93
CA TYR A 26 10.45 -11.53 9.69
C TYR A 26 10.07 -12.44 10.85
N VAL A 27 10.81 -13.51 11.02
CA VAL A 27 10.79 -14.37 12.20
C VAL A 27 12.20 -14.48 12.76
N ASP A 28 12.33 -14.55 14.08
CA ASP A 28 13.68 -14.68 14.65
C ASP A 28 14.24 -16.08 14.38
N LYS A 29 15.38 -16.13 13.72
CA LYS A 29 16.11 -17.36 13.35
C LYS A 29 17.60 -17.14 13.47
N PRO A 30 18.39 -18.22 13.74
CA PRO A 30 19.84 -18.19 13.63
C PRO A 30 20.32 -17.76 12.25
N GLU A 31 21.46 -17.07 12.17
CA GLU A 31 22.05 -16.62 10.90
C GLU A 31 22.21 -17.77 9.89
N LYS A 32 22.68 -18.94 10.35
CA LYS A 32 22.86 -20.13 9.51
C LYS A 32 21.56 -20.56 8.81
N GLU A 33 20.42 -20.49 9.52
CA GLU A 33 19.12 -20.83 8.95
C GLU A 33 18.65 -19.81 7.93
N TRP A 34 18.86 -18.51 8.21
CA TRP A 34 18.57 -17.45 7.25
C TRP A 34 19.41 -17.58 5.97
N ARG A 35 20.73 -17.84 6.10
CA ARG A 35 21.58 -18.07 4.93
C ARG A 35 21.12 -19.26 4.10
N ALA A 36 20.78 -20.39 4.75
CA ALA A 36 20.26 -21.56 4.07
C ALA A 36 18.92 -21.28 3.36
N TYR A 37 18.02 -20.52 4.03
CA TYR A 37 16.74 -20.07 3.45
C TYR A 37 16.96 -19.27 2.16
N PHE A 38 17.75 -18.19 2.22
CA PHE A 38 18.00 -17.35 1.07
C PHE A 38 18.70 -18.08 -0.06
N GLN A 39 19.68 -18.94 0.26
CA GLN A 39 20.37 -19.74 -0.74
C GLN A 39 19.44 -20.70 -1.46
N LYS A 40 18.56 -21.38 -0.72
CA LYS A 40 17.55 -22.28 -1.30
C LYS A 40 16.67 -21.57 -2.31
N TYR A 41 16.11 -20.43 -1.94
CA TYR A 41 15.20 -19.68 -2.81
C TYR A 41 15.92 -18.98 -3.97
N LYS A 42 17.14 -18.49 -3.76
CA LYS A 42 18.00 -17.97 -4.84
C LYS A 42 18.25 -19.04 -5.91
N ASN A 43 18.56 -20.29 -5.51
CA ASN A 43 18.75 -21.40 -6.43
C ASN A 43 17.48 -21.73 -7.24
N SER A 44 16.30 -21.33 -6.76
CA SER A 44 15.03 -21.41 -7.47
C SER A 44 14.70 -20.15 -8.30
N GLY A 45 15.65 -19.23 -8.46
CA GLY A 45 15.49 -18.01 -9.26
C GLY A 45 14.85 -16.82 -8.55
N ILE A 46 14.60 -16.90 -7.23
CA ILE A 46 14.02 -15.79 -6.46
C ILE A 46 15.14 -14.88 -5.98
N ASN A 47 15.13 -13.65 -6.45
CA ASN A 47 16.17 -12.66 -6.17
C ASN A 47 15.69 -11.45 -5.35
N ASN A 48 14.38 -11.23 -5.22
CA ASN A 48 13.82 -10.12 -4.47
C ASN A 48 13.03 -10.62 -3.26
N TYR A 49 13.32 -10.04 -2.11
CA TYR A 49 12.72 -10.43 -0.83
C TYR A 49 12.11 -9.22 -0.15
N PHE A 50 10.78 -9.17 -0.12
CA PHE A 50 10.00 -8.13 0.54
C PHE A 50 9.68 -8.57 1.96
N ILE A 51 10.35 -7.98 2.94
CA ILE A 51 10.34 -8.47 4.31
C ILE A 51 9.66 -7.46 5.24
N GLN A 52 8.59 -7.89 5.90
CA GLN A 52 7.94 -7.12 6.95
C GLN A 52 8.71 -7.34 8.27
N GLY A 53 9.19 -6.27 8.85
CA GLY A 53 9.93 -6.25 10.12
C GLY A 53 10.28 -4.83 10.51
N ASN A 54 10.87 -4.65 11.68
CA ASN A 54 11.37 -3.35 12.11
C ASN A 54 12.77 -3.05 11.53
N PRO A 55 13.25 -1.79 11.60
CA PRO A 55 14.56 -1.43 11.03
C PRO A 55 15.73 -2.26 11.55
N SER A 56 15.75 -2.65 12.83
CA SER A 56 16.83 -3.46 13.41
C SER A 56 16.85 -4.89 12.85
N GLN A 57 15.67 -5.47 12.64
CA GLN A 57 15.51 -6.79 12.01
C GLN A 57 15.96 -6.78 10.56
N LEU A 58 15.55 -5.75 9.78
CA LEU A 58 15.99 -5.60 8.39
C LEU A 58 17.50 -5.39 8.29
N LYS A 59 18.08 -4.58 9.18
CA LYS A 59 19.54 -4.40 9.25
C LYS A 59 20.27 -5.74 9.48
N LYS A 60 19.74 -6.59 10.37
CA LYS A 60 20.27 -7.95 10.61
C LYS A 60 20.24 -8.80 9.32
N ILE A 61 19.09 -8.78 8.59
CA ILE A 61 18.97 -9.50 7.33
C ILE A 61 19.94 -8.98 6.26
N ILE A 62 20.07 -7.67 6.11
CA ILE A 62 21.01 -7.06 5.15
C ILE A 62 22.46 -7.52 5.42
N ILE A 63 22.86 -7.58 6.68
CA ILE A 63 24.19 -8.08 7.07
C ILE A 63 24.34 -9.56 6.71
N ILE A 64 23.35 -10.38 7.04
CA ILE A 64 23.35 -11.83 6.77
C ILE A 64 23.45 -12.11 5.26
N THR A 65 22.78 -11.30 4.45
CA THR A 65 22.68 -11.51 2.99
C THR A 65 23.80 -10.84 2.19
N LYS A 66 24.73 -10.17 2.86
CA LYS A 66 25.87 -9.51 2.19
C LYS A 66 26.65 -10.51 1.34
N GLY A 67 26.86 -10.19 0.05
CA GLY A 67 27.54 -11.05 -0.91
C GLY A 67 26.68 -12.15 -1.53
N MET A 68 25.38 -12.25 -1.21
CA MET A 68 24.50 -13.26 -1.79
C MET A 68 23.86 -12.85 -3.12
N GLU A 69 24.10 -11.62 -3.62
CA GLU A 69 23.51 -11.09 -4.87
C GLU A 69 22.00 -11.22 -4.92
N ILE A 70 21.34 -10.83 -3.83
CA ILE A 70 19.89 -10.76 -3.69
C ILE A 70 19.48 -9.38 -3.23
N ASN A 71 18.24 -9.02 -3.50
CA ASN A 71 17.66 -7.72 -3.23
C ASN A 71 16.74 -7.79 -2.00
N ILE A 72 17.00 -6.95 -1.01
CA ILE A 72 16.17 -6.83 0.19
C ILE A 72 15.33 -5.56 0.09
N HIS A 73 14.03 -5.71 0.32
CA HIS A 73 13.04 -4.64 0.33
C HIS A 73 12.35 -4.63 1.69
N ALA A 74 12.19 -3.47 2.31
CA ALA A 74 11.42 -3.33 3.55
C ALA A 74 9.93 -3.26 3.21
N TRP A 75 9.16 -4.27 3.57
CA TRP A 75 7.71 -4.28 3.39
C TRP A 75 7.03 -3.58 4.56
N VAL A 76 6.39 -2.45 4.28
CA VAL A 76 5.80 -1.55 5.27
C VAL A 76 4.34 -1.30 4.95
N TRP A 77 3.46 -1.52 5.92
CA TRP A 77 2.07 -1.10 5.82
C TRP A 77 1.98 0.41 6.05
N ALA A 78 1.45 1.14 5.07
CA ALA A 78 1.47 2.60 5.10
C ALA A 78 0.32 3.19 5.92
N LEU A 79 -0.91 3.07 5.43
CA LEU A 79 -2.09 3.68 6.07
C LEU A 79 -2.89 2.71 6.93
N ASN A 80 -2.92 1.42 6.63
CA ASN A 80 -3.50 0.44 7.54
C ASN A 80 -2.50 0.11 8.65
N ARG A 81 -2.81 0.49 9.89
CA ARG A 81 -1.89 0.45 11.04
C ARG A 81 -2.50 -0.26 12.24
N PRO A 82 -2.83 -1.55 12.14
CA PRO A 82 -3.27 -2.31 13.30
C PRO A 82 -2.13 -2.40 14.31
N ASN A 83 -2.47 -2.24 15.60
CA ASN A 83 -1.53 -2.35 16.71
C ASN A 83 -0.33 -1.35 16.67
N ASP A 84 -0.48 -0.22 15.98
CA ASP A 84 0.51 0.86 16.01
C ASP A 84 0.29 1.67 17.30
N GLU A 85 1.12 1.45 18.31
CA GLU A 85 0.99 2.06 19.64
C GLU A 85 0.98 3.59 19.59
N VAL A 86 1.77 4.19 18.68
CA VAL A 86 1.80 5.65 18.51
C VAL A 86 0.48 6.15 17.94
N ALA A 87 -0.05 5.48 16.93
CA ALA A 87 -1.35 5.84 16.35
C ALA A 87 -2.50 5.60 17.34
N MET A 88 -2.48 4.51 18.10
CA MET A 88 -3.49 4.20 19.13
C MET A 88 -3.57 5.24 20.24
N ASN A 89 -2.47 5.94 20.52
CA ASN A 89 -2.45 7.07 21.45
C ASN A 89 -2.90 8.40 20.79
N ASN A 90 -3.23 8.39 19.50
CA ASN A 90 -3.64 9.55 18.72
C ASN A 90 -4.88 9.22 17.86
N LEU A 91 -6.01 8.96 18.50
CA LEU A 91 -7.23 8.47 17.84
C LEU A 91 -7.78 9.43 16.77
N ASP A 92 -7.42 10.70 16.83
CA ASP A 92 -7.75 11.71 15.84
C ASP A 92 -6.93 11.58 14.54
N TRP A 93 -5.98 10.63 14.46
CA TRP A 93 -5.26 10.35 13.21
C TRP A 93 -6.02 9.38 12.29
N TYR A 94 -6.98 8.65 12.82
CA TYR A 94 -7.69 7.62 12.06
C TYR A 94 -8.70 8.22 11.08
N SER A 95 -8.89 7.52 9.97
CA SER A 95 -9.88 7.86 8.96
C SER A 95 -11.30 7.78 9.52
N VAL A 96 -12.17 8.65 9.00
CA VAL A 96 -13.57 8.71 9.37
C VAL A 96 -14.40 8.45 8.12
N ASN A 97 -15.45 7.62 8.23
CA ASN A 97 -16.38 7.36 7.14
C ASN A 97 -17.47 8.46 7.04
N ARG A 98 -18.34 8.34 6.04
CA ARG A 98 -19.42 9.33 5.82
C ARG A 98 -20.46 9.37 6.95
N GLU A 99 -20.60 8.29 7.72
CA GLU A 99 -21.48 8.23 8.89
C GLU A 99 -20.84 8.79 10.17
N GLY A 100 -19.59 9.25 10.10
CA GLY A 100 -18.88 9.81 11.23
C GLY A 100 -18.16 8.78 12.11
N GLN A 101 -18.12 7.50 11.69
CA GLN A 101 -17.46 6.45 12.44
C GLN A 101 -15.95 6.47 12.17
N ASN A 102 -15.15 6.35 13.22
CA ASN A 102 -13.69 6.29 13.17
C ASN A 102 -13.22 4.86 12.87
N SER A 103 -12.26 4.68 11.99
CA SER A 103 -11.73 3.35 11.62
C SER A 103 -10.92 2.65 12.73
N TYR A 104 -10.65 3.30 13.84
CA TYR A 104 -10.12 2.63 15.02
C TYR A 104 -11.16 1.71 15.67
N ASP A 105 -12.40 2.19 15.81
CA ASP A 105 -13.50 1.46 16.43
C ASP A 105 -14.32 0.68 15.40
N PHE A 106 -14.67 1.32 14.29
CA PHE A 106 -15.39 0.70 13.18
C PHE A 106 -14.40 0.13 12.16
N ARG A 107 -14.25 -1.19 12.17
CA ARG A 107 -13.32 -1.93 11.33
C ARG A 107 -14.07 -2.63 10.19
N PRO A 108 -14.15 -2.03 9.01
CA PRO A 108 -14.88 -2.63 7.90
C PRO A 108 -14.20 -3.91 7.43
N TYR A 109 -15.00 -4.94 7.17
CA TYR A 109 -14.61 -6.23 6.60
C TYR A 109 -13.76 -7.13 7.49
N VAL A 110 -12.67 -6.63 8.10
CA VAL A 110 -11.71 -7.44 8.87
C VAL A 110 -11.18 -6.69 10.09
N ASP A 111 -10.92 -7.42 11.17
CA ASP A 111 -10.53 -6.84 12.46
C ASP A 111 -9.22 -6.05 12.46
N TYR A 112 -8.33 -6.33 11.50
CA TYR A 112 -7.07 -5.61 11.38
C TYR A 112 -7.15 -4.34 10.52
N TYR A 113 -8.34 -3.93 10.04
CA TYR A 113 -8.50 -2.68 9.30
C TYR A 113 -8.63 -1.50 10.27
N GLN A 114 -7.50 -0.82 10.47
CA GLN A 114 -7.38 0.40 11.27
C GLN A 114 -6.62 1.45 10.45
N TRP A 115 -7.37 2.25 9.69
CA TRP A 115 -6.83 3.11 8.64
C TRP A 115 -6.54 4.52 9.15
N LEU A 116 -5.29 4.97 9.01
CA LEU A 116 -4.91 6.36 9.24
C LEU A 116 -5.40 7.24 8.09
N SER A 117 -5.71 8.49 8.41
CA SER A 117 -6.17 9.45 7.42
C SER A 117 -4.98 10.11 6.70
N PRO A 118 -4.96 10.11 5.35
CA PRO A 118 -3.96 10.86 4.61
C PRO A 118 -4.11 12.39 4.74
N PHE A 119 -5.15 12.86 5.41
CA PHE A 119 -5.38 14.27 5.73
C PHE A 119 -4.90 14.65 7.13
N SER A 120 -4.70 13.70 8.04
CA SER A 120 -4.18 14.00 9.38
C SER A 120 -2.70 14.40 9.32
N PRO A 121 -2.32 15.62 9.75
CA PRO A 121 -0.91 16.03 9.77
C PRO A 121 -0.04 15.11 10.63
N GLY A 122 -0.55 14.69 11.79
CA GLY A 122 0.16 13.78 12.69
C GLY A 122 0.36 12.39 12.09
N ALA A 123 -0.67 11.81 11.44
CA ALA A 123 -0.55 10.55 10.73
C ALA A 123 0.48 10.62 9.59
N ARG A 124 0.45 11.68 8.79
CA ARG A 124 1.43 11.90 7.71
C ARG A 124 2.84 11.96 8.24
N GLU A 125 3.07 12.73 9.31
CA GLU A 125 4.41 12.86 9.89
C GLU A 125 4.90 11.54 10.48
N HIS A 126 4.03 10.80 11.17
CA HIS A 126 4.35 9.47 11.69
C HIS A 126 4.78 8.50 10.56
N ILE A 127 4.03 8.45 9.46
CA ILE A 127 4.37 7.62 8.29
C ILE A 127 5.70 8.07 7.67
N LYS A 128 5.92 9.37 7.49
CA LYS A 128 7.18 9.92 6.94
C LYS A 128 8.38 9.53 7.80
N ASN A 129 8.27 9.64 9.11
CA ASN A 129 9.34 9.27 10.03
C ASN A 129 9.64 7.78 9.96
N ASN A 130 8.61 6.94 9.86
CA ASN A 130 8.79 5.50 9.68
C ASN A 130 9.54 5.17 8.36
N ILE A 131 9.14 5.76 7.23
CA ILE A 131 9.84 5.57 5.95
C ILE A 131 11.28 6.06 6.02
N LYS A 132 11.53 7.20 6.65
CA LYS A 132 12.87 7.76 6.84
C LYS A 132 13.80 6.84 7.66
N GLU A 133 13.27 6.11 8.63
CA GLU A 133 14.07 5.14 9.40
C GLU A 133 14.53 3.97 8.53
N PHE A 134 13.63 3.45 7.69
CA PHE A 134 13.98 2.38 6.76
C PHE A 134 14.93 2.85 5.66
N SER A 135 14.72 4.03 5.08
CA SER A 135 15.54 4.54 3.97
C SER A 135 17.01 4.70 4.31
N LYS A 136 17.32 4.91 5.60
CA LYS A 136 18.71 4.96 6.11
C LYS A 136 19.44 3.62 6.19
N LEU A 137 18.76 2.51 5.92
CA LEU A 137 19.39 1.19 5.98
C LEU A 137 20.22 0.93 4.71
N HIS A 138 21.51 1.17 4.80
CA HIS A 138 22.44 0.89 3.69
C HIS A 138 22.37 -0.59 3.27
N GLY A 139 22.16 -0.83 1.96
CA GLY A 139 21.98 -2.16 1.39
C GLY A 139 20.51 -2.56 1.19
N LEU A 140 19.58 -1.73 1.60
CA LEU A 140 18.16 -1.87 1.23
C LEU A 140 17.95 -1.36 -0.21
N VAL A 141 17.25 -2.14 -1.03
CA VAL A 141 16.96 -1.75 -2.41
C VAL A 141 15.79 -0.78 -2.47
N SER A 142 14.71 -1.07 -1.75
CA SER A 142 13.57 -0.16 -1.63
C SER A 142 12.85 -0.30 -0.30
N VAL A 143 12.14 0.75 0.08
CA VAL A 143 11.00 0.64 0.97
C VAL A 143 9.78 0.31 0.12
N HIS A 144 9.06 -0.77 0.43
CA HIS A 144 7.90 -1.25 -0.29
C HIS A 144 6.63 -0.96 0.51
N LEU A 145 5.82 -0.05 0.00
CA LEU A 145 4.57 0.34 0.63
C LEU A 145 3.47 -0.67 0.31
N ASP A 146 2.81 -1.16 1.34
CA ASP A 146 1.54 -1.85 1.23
C ASP A 146 0.45 -1.04 1.95
N TYR A 147 -0.81 -1.32 1.66
CA TYR A 147 -1.95 -0.56 2.20
C TYR A 147 -1.79 0.97 2.06
N VAL A 148 -1.11 1.42 0.99
CA VAL A 148 -0.99 2.84 0.63
C VAL A 148 -2.20 3.24 -0.21
N ARG A 149 -3.37 3.22 0.44
CA ARG A 149 -4.69 3.41 -0.16
C ARG A 149 -5.72 3.76 0.89
N TYR A 150 -6.91 4.16 0.47
CA TYR A 150 -8.05 4.18 1.39
C TYR A 150 -8.56 2.77 1.67
N CYS A 151 -9.40 2.63 2.70
CA CYS A 151 -10.19 1.44 2.89
C CYS A 151 -11.03 1.13 1.63
N ASP A 152 -11.38 -0.12 1.42
CA ASP A 152 -12.19 -0.53 0.28
C ASP A 152 -13.56 0.17 0.32
N VAL A 153 -13.73 1.15 -0.56
CA VAL A 153 -15.00 1.89 -0.73
C VAL A 153 -16.01 1.00 -1.44
N ILE A 154 -15.51 0.23 -2.42
CA ILE A 154 -16.23 -0.86 -3.07
C ILE A 154 -15.36 -2.11 -2.94
N LEU A 155 -15.90 -3.14 -2.32
CA LEU A 155 -15.19 -4.41 -2.17
C LEU A 155 -15.16 -5.18 -3.51
N PRO A 156 -14.05 -5.83 -3.89
CA PRO A 156 -14.00 -6.70 -5.05
C PRO A 156 -15.16 -7.69 -5.07
N ILE A 157 -15.79 -7.86 -6.24
CA ILE A 157 -17.08 -8.57 -6.37
C ILE A 157 -17.01 -10.01 -5.83
N ALA A 158 -15.90 -10.71 -6.06
CA ALA A 158 -15.72 -12.08 -5.58
C ALA A 158 -15.56 -12.18 -4.05
N LEU A 159 -15.26 -11.08 -3.37
CA LEU A 159 -15.14 -11.03 -1.90
C LEU A 159 -16.47 -10.66 -1.22
N GLN A 160 -17.39 -10.01 -1.94
CA GLN A 160 -18.64 -9.51 -1.34
C GLN A 160 -19.48 -10.60 -0.65
N PRO A 161 -19.65 -11.82 -1.22
CA PRO A 161 -20.43 -12.89 -0.57
C PRO A 161 -19.88 -13.30 0.80
N LYS A 162 -18.57 -13.24 0.99
CA LYS A 162 -17.91 -13.56 2.27
C LYS A 162 -18.36 -12.62 3.41
N TYR A 163 -18.75 -11.40 3.05
CA TYR A 163 -19.18 -10.37 3.99
C TYR A 163 -20.69 -10.10 3.92
N TYR A 164 -21.45 -10.98 3.27
CA TYR A 164 -22.89 -10.83 3.06
C TYR A 164 -23.26 -9.50 2.40
N LEU A 165 -22.45 -9.04 1.47
CA LEU A 165 -22.63 -7.76 0.78
C LEU A 165 -23.10 -7.98 -0.66
N VAL A 166 -23.92 -7.04 -1.14
CA VAL A 166 -24.20 -6.81 -2.55
C VAL A 166 -23.95 -5.32 -2.79
N GLN A 167 -22.73 -5.00 -3.21
CA GLN A 167 -22.27 -3.62 -3.30
C GLN A 167 -22.03 -3.25 -4.77
N LYS A 168 -22.93 -2.46 -5.33
CA LYS A 168 -22.81 -1.88 -6.68
C LYS A 168 -22.33 -0.43 -6.65
N ASP A 169 -22.66 0.28 -5.58
CA ASP A 169 -22.38 1.69 -5.33
C ASP A 169 -21.63 1.88 -4.01
N GLU A 170 -21.10 3.08 -3.81
CA GLU A 170 -20.42 3.45 -2.58
C GLU A 170 -21.41 3.56 -1.42
N MET A 171 -21.20 2.76 -0.39
CA MET A 171 -22.04 2.76 0.81
C MET A 171 -21.42 3.69 1.87
N PRO A 172 -22.21 4.54 2.55
CA PRO A 172 -21.70 5.55 3.48
C PRO A 172 -20.77 5.02 4.57
N GLN A 173 -21.08 3.84 5.13
CA GLN A 173 -20.27 3.20 6.18
C GLN A 173 -18.90 2.71 5.68
N TYR A 174 -18.71 2.52 4.37
CA TYR A 174 -17.44 2.10 3.78
C TYR A 174 -16.72 3.23 3.04
N ASP A 175 -17.37 4.40 2.87
CA ASP A 175 -16.77 5.57 2.23
C ASP A 175 -15.98 6.40 3.25
N PHE A 176 -14.71 6.04 3.44
CA PHE A 176 -13.77 6.77 4.29
C PHE A 176 -13.16 7.97 3.56
N GLY A 177 -12.70 8.95 4.33
CA GLY A 177 -12.11 10.18 3.81
C GLY A 177 -12.71 11.46 4.43
N TYR A 178 -13.70 11.30 5.32
CA TYR A 178 -14.42 12.43 5.95
C TYR A 178 -13.76 12.89 7.27
N HIS A 179 -12.45 12.71 7.39
CA HIS A 179 -11.69 13.24 8.52
C HIS A 179 -11.90 14.77 8.65
N LYS A 180 -11.88 15.28 9.88
CA LYS A 180 -12.10 16.72 10.16
C LYS A 180 -11.26 17.66 9.29
N GLU A 181 -9.98 17.33 9.09
CA GLU A 181 -9.07 18.11 8.25
C GLU A 181 -9.47 18.08 6.77
N ALA A 182 -9.84 16.90 6.24
CA ALA A 182 -10.33 16.75 4.88
C ALA A 182 -11.57 17.64 4.64
N ARG A 183 -12.53 17.60 5.56
CA ARG A 183 -13.75 18.41 5.50
C ARG A 183 -13.44 19.90 5.55
N ARG A 184 -12.53 20.31 6.45
CA ARG A 184 -12.11 21.69 6.60
C ARG A 184 -11.43 22.20 5.32
N GLU A 185 -10.47 21.46 4.78
CA GLU A 185 -9.71 21.86 3.60
C GLU A 185 -10.59 21.87 2.34
N TYR A 186 -11.43 20.86 2.15
CA TYR A 186 -12.37 20.81 1.04
C TYR A 186 -13.35 21.99 1.08
N LYS A 187 -13.93 22.26 2.26
CA LYS A 187 -14.85 23.41 2.43
C LYS A 187 -14.17 24.75 2.13
N LYS A 188 -12.88 24.89 2.46
CA LYS A 188 -12.12 26.10 2.15
C LYS A 188 -11.97 26.31 0.64
N ILE A 189 -11.80 25.24 -0.14
CA ILE A 189 -11.58 25.28 -1.58
C ILE A 189 -12.88 25.41 -2.35
N TYR A 190 -13.88 24.62 -1.99
CA TYR A 190 -15.12 24.48 -2.76
C TYR A 190 -16.35 25.10 -2.11
N ASN A 191 -16.20 25.74 -0.94
CA ASN A 191 -17.26 26.41 -0.18
C ASN A 191 -18.44 25.51 0.23
N VAL A 192 -18.22 24.18 0.25
CA VAL A 192 -19.19 23.17 0.68
C VAL A 192 -18.50 22.13 1.57
N ASP A 193 -19.17 21.72 2.65
CA ASP A 193 -18.70 20.59 3.45
C ASP A 193 -19.03 19.29 2.70
N PRO A 194 -18.04 18.40 2.44
CA PRO A 194 -18.28 17.20 1.63
C PRO A 194 -19.33 16.26 2.21
N ILE A 195 -19.62 16.32 3.50
CA ILE A 195 -20.71 15.54 4.13
C ILE A 195 -22.10 15.96 3.61
N LYS A 196 -22.21 17.17 3.04
CA LYS A 196 -23.45 17.71 2.48
C LYS A 196 -23.60 17.47 0.99
N ILE A 197 -22.64 16.82 0.34
CA ILE A 197 -22.76 16.44 -1.06
C ILE A 197 -23.80 15.33 -1.16
N GLU A 198 -24.83 15.55 -1.96
CA GLU A 198 -25.93 14.62 -2.11
C GLU A 198 -25.44 13.27 -2.68
N ASP A 199 -24.69 13.30 -3.76
CA ASP A 199 -24.11 12.12 -4.41
C ASP A 199 -22.57 12.24 -4.50
N PRO A 200 -21.84 11.88 -3.42
CA PRO A 200 -20.38 12.04 -3.38
C PRO A 200 -19.63 11.09 -4.30
N GLN A 201 -20.22 9.97 -4.71
CA GLN A 201 -19.58 9.04 -5.65
C GLN A 201 -19.48 9.62 -7.06
N ARG A 202 -20.38 10.56 -7.43
CA ARG A 202 -20.40 11.28 -8.71
C ARG A 202 -19.80 12.67 -8.64
N ASP A 203 -19.47 13.16 -7.46
CA ASP A 203 -18.80 14.45 -7.32
C ASP A 203 -17.31 14.34 -7.69
N SER A 204 -16.98 14.85 -8.87
CA SER A 204 -15.61 14.78 -9.42
C SER A 204 -14.58 15.55 -8.58
N ASN A 205 -15.01 16.65 -7.92
CA ASN A 205 -14.11 17.44 -7.07
C ASN A 205 -13.77 16.70 -5.79
N TRP A 206 -14.78 16.09 -5.13
CA TRP A 206 -14.55 15.29 -3.92
C TRP A 206 -13.74 14.03 -4.23
N PHE A 207 -14.03 13.39 -5.35
CA PHE A 207 -13.27 12.24 -5.82
C PHE A 207 -11.79 12.61 -6.03
N LYS A 208 -11.53 13.64 -6.85
CA LYS A 208 -10.17 14.12 -7.15
C LYS A 208 -9.43 14.59 -5.90
N PHE A 209 -10.08 15.33 -5.01
CA PHE A 209 -9.49 15.84 -3.78
C PHE A 209 -8.91 14.70 -2.91
N ARG A 210 -9.60 13.58 -2.83
CA ARG A 210 -9.12 12.39 -2.10
C ARG A 210 -7.93 11.71 -2.79
N LEU A 211 -7.95 11.61 -4.11
CA LEU A 211 -6.81 11.10 -4.90
C LEU A 211 -5.58 11.97 -4.72
N ASP A 212 -5.74 13.29 -4.82
CA ASP A 212 -4.64 14.26 -4.71
C ASP A 212 -3.98 14.22 -3.33
N ALA A 213 -4.75 14.04 -2.26
CA ALA A 213 -4.22 13.94 -0.91
C ALA A 213 -3.30 12.73 -0.73
N LEU A 214 -3.68 11.58 -1.27
CA LEU A 214 -2.87 10.37 -1.24
C LEU A 214 -1.65 10.48 -2.15
N THR A 215 -1.82 11.01 -3.36
CA THR A 215 -0.72 11.29 -4.30
C THR A 215 0.32 12.22 -3.68
N SER A 216 -0.13 13.29 -3.02
CA SER A 216 0.76 14.21 -2.30
C SER A 216 1.54 13.51 -1.18
N LEU A 217 0.91 12.62 -0.42
CA LEU A 217 1.61 11.84 0.60
C LEU A 217 2.69 10.95 -0.03
N VAL A 218 2.32 10.15 -1.04
CA VAL A 218 3.25 9.19 -1.66
C VAL A 218 4.45 9.90 -2.28
N ASN A 219 4.23 10.99 -3.01
CA ASN A 219 5.33 11.72 -3.63
C ASN A 219 6.28 12.34 -2.58
N GLN A 220 5.77 12.77 -1.41
CA GLN A 220 6.64 13.17 -0.29
C GLN A 220 7.43 11.98 0.29
N LEU A 221 6.86 10.77 0.34
CA LEU A 221 7.57 9.57 0.77
C LEU A 221 8.68 9.18 -0.22
N VAL A 222 8.44 9.35 -1.53
CA VAL A 222 9.47 9.18 -2.57
C VAL A 222 10.65 10.11 -2.33
N GLU A 223 10.37 11.41 -2.14
CA GLU A 223 11.42 12.39 -1.86
C GLU A 223 12.24 12.05 -0.60
N ILE A 224 11.59 11.54 0.45
CA ILE A 224 12.26 11.12 1.68
C ILE A 224 13.18 9.92 1.42
N ALA A 225 12.69 8.90 0.71
CA ALA A 225 13.48 7.72 0.41
C ALA A 225 14.70 8.06 -0.48
N HIS A 226 14.48 8.90 -1.50
CA HIS A 226 15.53 9.31 -2.44
C HIS A 226 16.65 10.13 -1.78
N LYS A 227 16.37 10.90 -0.71
CA LYS A 227 17.41 11.64 0.04
C LYS A 227 18.47 10.72 0.63
N ASP A 228 18.11 9.50 0.98
CA ASP A 228 19.02 8.49 1.52
C ASP A 228 19.49 7.48 0.43
N GLY A 229 19.15 7.71 -0.85
CA GLY A 229 19.53 6.86 -1.98
C GLY A 229 18.72 5.56 -2.07
N THR A 230 17.62 5.43 -1.34
CA THR A 230 16.75 4.26 -1.34
C THR A 230 15.56 4.48 -2.27
N LYS A 231 15.18 3.45 -3.02
CA LYS A 231 13.98 3.49 -3.89
C LYS A 231 12.70 3.35 -3.08
N LEU A 232 11.59 3.84 -3.65
CA LEU A 232 10.25 3.58 -3.13
C LEU A 232 9.46 2.73 -4.11
N SER A 233 8.82 1.68 -3.61
CA SER A 233 7.93 0.80 -4.38
C SER A 233 6.58 0.65 -3.67
N ALA A 234 5.54 0.21 -4.38
CA ALA A 234 4.25 -0.02 -3.77
C ALA A 234 3.50 -1.22 -4.35
N ALA A 235 2.77 -1.93 -3.48
CA ALA A 235 1.70 -2.83 -3.88
C ALA A 235 0.46 -2.00 -4.24
N VAL A 236 -0.08 -2.22 -5.42
CA VAL A 236 -1.20 -1.45 -5.95
C VAL A 236 -2.28 -2.34 -6.55
N PHE A 237 -3.48 -1.83 -6.68
CA PHE A 237 -4.54 -2.54 -7.41
C PHE A 237 -4.18 -2.66 -8.90
N PRO A 238 -4.67 -3.70 -9.60
CA PRO A 238 -4.18 -4.10 -10.93
C PRO A 238 -4.23 -2.99 -11.98
N PHE A 239 -5.35 -2.25 -12.03
CA PHE A 239 -5.60 -1.26 -13.06
C PHE A 239 -5.85 0.12 -12.46
N PRO A 240 -5.36 1.21 -13.08
CA PRO A 240 -5.53 2.57 -12.56
C PRO A 240 -6.99 2.96 -12.33
N GLU A 241 -7.89 2.61 -13.25
CA GLU A 241 -9.33 2.93 -13.16
C GLU A 241 -9.98 2.23 -11.96
N MET A 242 -9.77 0.94 -11.82
CA MET A 242 -10.23 0.12 -10.71
C MET A 242 -9.66 0.65 -9.39
N SER A 243 -8.39 0.90 -9.36
CA SER A 243 -7.64 1.39 -8.20
C SER A 243 -8.18 2.73 -7.70
N ARG A 244 -8.41 3.68 -8.59
CA ARG A 244 -9.04 4.96 -8.25
C ARG A 244 -10.45 4.78 -7.70
N ARG A 245 -11.27 3.97 -8.36
CA ARG A 245 -12.66 3.77 -7.98
C ARG A 245 -12.81 3.04 -6.65
N MET A 246 -12.12 1.91 -6.48
CA MET A 246 -12.35 1.02 -5.34
C MET A 246 -11.64 1.47 -4.06
N VAL A 247 -10.46 2.06 -4.19
CA VAL A 247 -9.59 2.35 -3.04
C VAL A 247 -8.90 3.72 -3.09
N ARG A 248 -9.34 4.61 -3.98
CA ARG A 248 -8.78 5.98 -4.16
C ARG A 248 -7.26 5.98 -4.36
N GLN A 249 -6.73 4.98 -5.02
CA GLN A 249 -5.30 4.80 -5.26
C GLN A 249 -4.96 5.18 -6.70
N ASP A 250 -4.48 6.41 -6.93
CA ASP A 250 -4.09 6.90 -8.26
C ASP A 250 -2.60 6.69 -8.52
N TRP A 251 -2.18 5.43 -8.45
CA TRP A 251 -0.77 5.07 -8.56
C TRP A 251 -0.12 5.41 -9.91
N SER A 252 -0.91 5.62 -10.96
CA SER A 252 -0.40 6.09 -12.25
C SER A 252 0.14 7.53 -12.22
N SER A 253 -0.24 8.29 -11.20
CA SER A 253 0.23 9.68 -10.94
C SER A 253 1.33 9.76 -9.88
N TRP A 254 1.87 8.62 -9.44
CA TRP A 254 2.88 8.55 -8.39
C TRP A 254 4.30 8.45 -8.97
N ASN A 255 5.26 9.12 -8.35
CA ASN A 255 6.67 9.10 -8.75
C ASN A 255 7.43 7.87 -8.22
N LEU A 256 6.78 6.71 -8.16
CA LEU A 256 7.38 5.45 -7.68
C LEU A 256 8.48 4.93 -8.60
N ASP A 257 9.52 4.33 -8.02
CA ASP A 257 10.56 3.63 -8.78
C ASP A 257 10.11 2.26 -9.27
N ILE A 258 9.25 1.58 -8.49
CA ILE A 258 8.75 0.23 -8.78
C ILE A 258 7.27 0.14 -8.40
N VAL A 259 6.47 -0.38 -9.30
CA VAL A 259 5.04 -0.64 -9.09
C VAL A 259 4.81 -2.14 -9.12
N CYS A 260 4.11 -2.68 -8.12
CA CYS A 260 3.77 -4.10 -7.99
C CYS A 260 2.25 -4.29 -8.02
N PRO A 261 1.62 -4.42 -9.21
CA PRO A 261 0.18 -4.64 -9.31
C PRO A 261 -0.23 -6.00 -8.71
N MET A 262 -1.23 -5.99 -7.85
CA MET A 262 -1.77 -7.19 -7.19
C MET A 262 -2.80 -7.88 -8.10
N ASN A 263 -2.32 -8.64 -9.08
CA ASN A 263 -3.15 -9.32 -10.07
C ASN A 263 -3.82 -10.58 -9.48
N TYR A 264 -4.63 -10.41 -8.44
CA TYR A 264 -5.38 -11.49 -7.79
C TYR A 264 -6.70 -11.73 -8.51
N HIS A 265 -6.68 -12.34 -9.70
CA HIS A 265 -7.85 -12.57 -10.53
C HIS A 265 -9.05 -13.18 -9.79
N HIS A 266 -8.81 -14.05 -8.79
CA HIS A 266 -9.87 -14.61 -7.94
C HIS A 266 -10.65 -13.55 -7.14
N PHE A 267 -10.05 -12.39 -6.85
CA PHE A 267 -10.72 -11.32 -6.10
C PHE A 267 -11.58 -10.45 -7.02
N TYR A 268 -11.14 -10.26 -8.26
CA TYR A 268 -11.77 -9.34 -9.18
C TYR A 268 -12.77 -10.03 -10.10
N ASN A 269 -12.83 -11.37 -10.10
CA ASN A 269 -13.72 -12.18 -10.93
C ASN A 269 -13.61 -11.83 -12.43
N GLU A 270 -12.41 -11.53 -12.87
CA GLU A 270 -12.10 -11.29 -14.27
C GLU A 270 -11.32 -12.49 -14.83
N ASP A 271 -11.76 -12.97 -15.99
CA ASP A 271 -11.00 -13.98 -16.73
C ASP A 271 -9.72 -13.35 -17.27
N LEU A 272 -8.61 -14.08 -17.17
CA LEU A 272 -7.36 -13.70 -17.80
C LEU A 272 -7.44 -14.07 -19.29
N GLU A 273 -8.12 -13.24 -20.09
CA GLU A 273 -8.06 -13.32 -21.54
C GLU A 273 -6.80 -12.70 -22.14
#